data_b4bd39b2f1e89463d97a47c64a63392e
#
_entry.id   b4bd39b2f1e89463d97a47c64a63392e
#
_cell.length_a   1.000
_cell.length_b   1.000
_cell.length_c   1.000
_cell.angle_alpha   90.00
_cell.angle_beta   90.00
_cell.angle_gamma   90.00
#
_symmetry.space_group_name_H-M   'P 1'
#
loop_
_entity.id
_entity.type
_entity.pdbx_description
1 polymer ?
#
loop_
_entity_poly.entity_id
_entity_poly.type
_entity_poly.pdbx_seq_one_letter_code
_entity_poly.pdbx_strand_id
1 'polypeptide(L)'
;CFLRWQQTSAGAGATVHKISQNIESVRTLAGKTATLTFWARSDAVRPLQITIAQQFGVGGSAAVGKLIDTFQLNTVWTRYTATFQVPAIAGKMQGSGDCLTLAFDLPLNVLQTVDLTQVQLEEGPVSTPFELRPLAQELALCQRYYEKSFASGLPVKANNGTNTCISTFTQVPAGNTGQYGMTIGFLVQKRVQPTVTAYSPADSSNQVWNQTISKACTGTLLQG
;
A
#
# COMPACT_ATOMS: atom_id res chain seq x y z
N CYS A 1 0.57 12.90 -12.89
CA CYS A 1 1.33 12.06 -11.93
C CYS A 1 1.27 10.61 -12.38
N PHE A 2 2.36 9.85 -12.27
CA PHE A 2 2.44 8.43 -12.63
C PHE A 2 3.38 7.69 -11.68
N LEU A 3 3.19 6.39 -11.55
CA LEU A 3 4.12 5.49 -10.88
C LEU A 3 5.20 5.08 -11.87
N ARG A 4 6.47 5.23 -11.49
CA ARG A 4 7.61 4.68 -12.24
C ARG A 4 8.18 3.49 -11.49
N TRP A 5 8.24 2.35 -12.15
CA TRP A 5 8.98 1.19 -11.72
C TRP A 5 10.25 1.07 -12.54
N GLN A 6 11.39 1.17 -11.89
CA GLN A 6 12.69 1.10 -12.54
C GLN A 6 13.54 0.01 -11.91
N GLN A 7 13.90 -0.98 -12.70
CA GLN A 7 14.88 -2.01 -12.33
C GLN A 7 16.21 -1.64 -12.96
N THR A 8 17.17 -1.24 -12.14
CA THR A 8 18.49 -0.75 -12.54
C THR A 8 19.55 -1.85 -12.59
N SER A 9 19.23 -3.04 -12.11
CA SER A 9 20.09 -4.23 -12.15
C SER A 9 19.27 -5.42 -12.59
N ALA A 10 19.76 -6.16 -13.58
CA ALA A 10 19.20 -7.45 -13.92
C ALA A 10 19.53 -8.42 -12.78
N GLY A 11 18.56 -8.88 -12.05
CA GLY A 11 18.74 -9.90 -11.04
C GLY A 11 19.01 -11.29 -11.67
N ALA A 12 19.28 -12.28 -10.83
CA ALA A 12 19.31 -13.68 -11.21
C ALA A 12 18.45 -14.49 -10.23
N GLY A 13 17.68 -15.45 -10.75
CA GLY A 13 16.87 -16.34 -9.92
C GLY A 13 15.62 -15.71 -9.28
N ALA A 14 15.18 -14.52 -9.70
CA ALA A 14 13.91 -13.97 -9.27
C ALA A 14 12.76 -14.85 -9.77
N THR A 15 11.82 -15.17 -8.87
CA THR A 15 10.60 -15.93 -9.19
C THR A 15 9.36 -15.06 -9.22
N VAL A 16 9.43 -13.83 -8.72
CA VAL A 16 8.32 -12.87 -8.68
C VAL A 16 8.85 -11.48 -8.97
N HIS A 17 8.18 -10.77 -9.87
CA HIS A 17 8.43 -9.36 -10.14
C HIS A 17 7.10 -8.69 -10.52
N LYS A 18 6.43 -8.09 -9.56
CA LYS A 18 5.09 -7.54 -9.78
C LYS A 18 4.82 -6.29 -8.96
N ILE A 19 3.92 -5.46 -9.47
CA ILE A 19 3.25 -4.41 -8.73
C ILE A 19 1.85 -4.92 -8.44
N SER A 20 1.40 -4.89 -7.20
CA SER A 20 0.07 -5.37 -6.84
C SER A 20 -0.64 -4.46 -5.86
N GLN A 21 -1.96 -4.45 -5.93
CA GLN A 21 -2.83 -3.78 -4.99
C GLN A 21 -3.84 -4.78 -4.42
N ASN A 22 -3.98 -4.78 -3.10
CA ASN A 22 -5.01 -5.53 -2.42
C ASN A 22 -6.25 -4.65 -2.23
N ILE A 23 -7.39 -5.12 -2.72
CA ILE A 23 -8.70 -4.51 -2.60
C ILE A 23 -9.43 -5.24 -1.47
N GLU A 24 -10.09 -4.49 -0.58
CA GLU A 24 -10.77 -5.09 0.55
C GLU A 24 -11.82 -6.10 0.13
N SER A 25 -11.75 -7.28 0.77
CA SER A 25 -12.63 -8.42 0.62
C SER A 25 -12.64 -9.13 -0.73
N VAL A 26 -12.58 -10.46 -0.69
CA VAL A 26 -12.81 -11.34 -1.85
C VAL A 26 -14.21 -11.23 -2.45
N ARG A 27 -15.16 -10.63 -1.71
CA ARG A 27 -16.54 -10.38 -2.20
C ARG A 27 -16.57 -9.29 -3.25
N THR A 28 -15.58 -8.41 -3.24
CA THR A 28 -15.49 -7.33 -4.21
C THR A 28 -15.42 -7.91 -5.61
N LEU A 29 -16.40 -7.58 -6.43
CA LEU A 29 -16.59 -8.06 -7.81
C LEU A 29 -16.75 -9.58 -7.98
N ALA A 30 -16.84 -10.38 -6.91
CA ALA A 30 -16.96 -11.84 -7.00
C ALA A 30 -18.15 -12.28 -7.84
N GLY A 31 -17.92 -13.14 -8.84
CA GLY A 31 -18.92 -13.63 -9.78
C GLY A 31 -19.41 -12.59 -10.79
N LYS A 32 -18.83 -11.41 -10.84
CA LYS A 32 -19.24 -10.32 -11.73
C LYS A 32 -18.26 -10.16 -12.89
N THR A 33 -18.75 -9.54 -13.97
CA THR A 33 -17.88 -9.00 -15.01
C THR A 33 -17.22 -7.72 -14.52
N ALA A 34 -15.94 -7.60 -14.74
CA ALA A 34 -15.16 -6.41 -14.41
C ALA A 34 -14.36 -5.94 -15.62
N THR A 35 -14.11 -4.64 -15.71
CA THR A 35 -13.26 -4.02 -16.72
C THR A 35 -12.12 -3.29 -16.02
N LEU A 36 -10.89 -3.61 -16.41
CA LEU A 36 -9.68 -2.93 -16.00
C LEU A 36 -9.22 -2.00 -17.13
N THR A 37 -8.94 -0.75 -16.79
CA THR A 37 -8.27 0.19 -17.69
C THR A 37 -7.07 0.81 -17.03
N PHE A 38 -6.02 1.07 -17.80
CA PHE A 38 -4.83 1.76 -17.33
C PHE A 38 -4.06 2.37 -18.49
N TRP A 39 -3.24 3.37 -18.20
CA TRP A 39 -2.27 3.89 -19.13
C TRP A 39 -0.88 3.42 -18.71
N ALA A 40 -0.11 2.92 -19.67
CA ALA A 40 1.24 2.48 -19.42
C ALA A 40 2.16 2.78 -20.60
N ARG A 41 3.46 2.83 -20.30
CA ARG A 41 4.55 2.79 -21.30
C ARG A 41 5.76 2.09 -20.68
N SER A 42 6.67 1.66 -21.52
CA SER A 42 7.90 0.99 -21.12
C SER A 42 9.11 1.56 -21.89
N ASP A 43 10.33 1.28 -21.42
CA ASP A 43 11.57 1.63 -22.12
C ASP A 43 11.77 0.89 -23.46
N ALA A 44 11.12 -0.26 -23.63
CA ALA A 44 11.08 -1.07 -24.84
C ALA A 44 9.74 -1.78 -24.95
N VAL A 45 9.42 -2.42 -26.07
CA VAL A 45 8.26 -3.31 -26.16
C VAL A 45 8.46 -4.49 -25.22
N ARG A 46 7.55 -4.63 -24.24
CA ARG A 46 7.67 -5.62 -23.16
C ARG A 46 6.31 -6.25 -22.83
N PRO A 47 6.27 -7.56 -22.53
CA PRO A 47 5.06 -8.18 -22.03
C PRO A 47 4.75 -7.68 -20.62
N LEU A 48 3.47 -7.42 -20.36
CA LEU A 48 2.89 -7.16 -19.05
C LEU A 48 1.72 -8.10 -18.86
N GLN A 49 1.84 -9.02 -17.90
CA GLN A 49 0.74 -9.89 -17.54
C GLN A 49 -0.10 -9.24 -16.46
N ILE A 50 -1.42 -9.32 -16.61
CA ILE A 50 -2.37 -8.86 -15.60
C ILE A 50 -3.00 -10.08 -14.95
N THR A 51 -2.90 -10.18 -13.65
CA THR A 51 -3.48 -11.25 -12.87
C THR A 51 -4.40 -10.71 -11.78
N ILE A 52 -5.45 -11.47 -11.47
CA ILE A 52 -6.31 -11.24 -10.33
C ILE A 52 -6.30 -12.48 -9.44
N ALA A 53 -6.28 -12.27 -8.12
CA ALA A 53 -6.30 -13.38 -7.17
C ALA A 53 -7.23 -13.07 -5.99
N GLN A 54 -8.10 -14.01 -5.68
CA GLN A 54 -8.92 -13.99 -4.48
C GLN A 54 -8.13 -14.66 -3.34
N GLN A 55 -7.72 -13.86 -2.36
CA GLN A 55 -7.03 -14.29 -1.15
C GLN A 55 -8.06 -14.44 -0.03
N PHE A 56 -8.36 -15.66 0.38
CA PHE A 56 -9.42 -15.90 1.36
C PHE A 56 -9.01 -15.66 2.83
N GLY A 57 -7.75 -15.24 3.06
CA GLY A 57 -7.27 -14.86 4.39
C GLY A 57 -6.97 -16.05 5.31
N VAL A 58 -6.61 -15.72 6.55
CA VAL A 58 -6.25 -16.72 7.57
C VAL A 58 -7.50 -17.50 7.98
N GLY A 59 -7.44 -18.83 7.93
CA GLY A 59 -8.58 -19.71 8.19
C GLY A 59 -9.57 -19.83 7.03
N GLY A 60 -9.31 -19.17 5.90
CA GLY A 60 -10.14 -19.25 4.69
C GLY A 60 -9.72 -20.37 3.73
N SER A 61 -10.42 -20.46 2.62
CA SER A 61 -10.11 -21.38 1.51
C SER A 61 -8.79 -21.02 0.85
N ALA A 62 -8.21 -21.96 0.10
CA ALA A 62 -7.05 -21.69 -0.74
C ALA A 62 -7.32 -20.56 -1.74
N ALA A 63 -6.29 -19.76 -2.03
CA ALA A 63 -6.37 -18.65 -2.98
C ALA A 63 -6.75 -19.15 -4.39
N VAL A 64 -7.51 -18.32 -5.10
CA VAL A 64 -7.89 -18.57 -6.51
C VAL A 64 -7.33 -17.45 -7.36
N GLY A 65 -6.33 -17.76 -8.19
CA GLY A 65 -5.73 -16.83 -9.14
C GLY A 65 -6.25 -17.04 -10.55
N LYS A 66 -6.27 -15.97 -11.33
CA LYS A 66 -6.62 -15.97 -12.74
C LYS A 66 -5.77 -14.98 -13.52
N LEU A 67 -5.15 -15.44 -14.61
CA LEU A 67 -4.59 -14.55 -15.63
C LEU A 67 -5.73 -13.85 -16.35
N ILE A 68 -5.71 -12.53 -16.40
CA ILE A 68 -6.67 -11.71 -17.11
C ILE A 68 -6.26 -11.57 -18.57
N ASP A 69 -5.04 -11.05 -18.80
CA ASP A 69 -4.51 -10.78 -20.13
C ASP A 69 -2.97 -10.63 -20.09
N THR A 70 -2.38 -10.62 -21.28
CA THR A 70 -0.96 -10.30 -21.50
C THR A 70 -0.84 -9.21 -22.55
N PHE A 71 -0.51 -8.01 -22.14
CA PHE A 71 -0.33 -6.87 -23.02
C PHE A 71 1.11 -6.74 -23.48
N GLN A 72 1.33 -6.23 -24.68
CA GLN A 72 2.64 -5.73 -25.12
C GLN A 72 2.67 -4.23 -24.87
N LEU A 73 3.47 -3.79 -23.89
CA LEU A 73 3.65 -2.39 -23.61
C LEU A 73 4.45 -1.71 -24.73
N ASN A 74 4.02 -0.50 -25.11
CA ASN A 74 4.71 0.36 -26.05
C ASN A 74 5.66 1.35 -25.35
N THR A 75 6.54 1.98 -26.10
CA THR A 75 7.45 3.04 -25.59
C THR A 75 6.74 4.39 -25.42
N VAL A 76 5.55 4.53 -25.95
CA VAL A 76 4.68 5.72 -25.79
C VAL A 76 3.51 5.41 -24.89
N TRP A 77 2.96 6.43 -24.23
CA TRP A 77 1.77 6.27 -23.42
C TRP A 77 0.63 5.69 -24.23
N THR A 78 0.16 4.52 -23.82
CA THR A 78 -0.94 3.78 -24.46
C THR A 78 -1.95 3.37 -23.42
N ARG A 79 -3.24 3.49 -23.73
CA ARG A 79 -4.34 3.00 -22.90
C ARG A 79 -4.57 1.53 -23.21
N TYR A 80 -4.60 0.73 -22.15
CA TYR A 80 -4.91 -0.70 -22.21
C TYR A 80 -6.23 -0.96 -21.51
N THR A 81 -6.99 -1.93 -22.01
CA THR A 81 -8.29 -2.30 -21.46
C THR A 81 -8.45 -3.81 -21.52
N ALA A 82 -8.89 -4.42 -20.42
CA ALA A 82 -9.27 -5.83 -20.36
C ALA A 82 -10.61 -5.98 -19.66
N THR A 83 -11.51 -6.75 -20.25
CA THR A 83 -12.79 -7.16 -19.64
C THR A 83 -12.73 -8.64 -19.31
N PHE A 84 -13.10 -9.00 -18.09
CA PHE A 84 -12.98 -10.37 -17.60
C PHE A 84 -14.03 -10.71 -16.56
N GLN A 85 -14.21 -11.99 -16.33
CA GLN A 85 -15.08 -12.51 -15.27
C GLN A 85 -14.25 -12.77 -14.01
N VAL A 86 -14.62 -12.13 -12.90
CA VAL A 86 -14.05 -12.44 -11.58
C VAL A 86 -14.64 -13.76 -11.09
N PRO A 87 -13.82 -14.71 -10.58
CA PRO A 87 -14.35 -15.99 -10.12
C PRO A 87 -15.40 -15.83 -9.01
N ALA A 88 -16.41 -16.70 -9.02
CA ALA A 88 -17.38 -16.76 -7.94
C ALA A 88 -16.76 -17.36 -6.67
N ILE A 89 -17.28 -16.96 -5.51
CA ILE A 89 -16.82 -17.43 -4.21
C ILE A 89 -17.78 -18.43 -3.56
N ALA A 90 -18.75 -18.93 -4.32
CA ALA A 90 -19.68 -19.94 -3.83
C ALA A 90 -18.91 -21.18 -3.35
N GLY A 91 -19.26 -21.69 -2.17
CA GLY A 91 -18.59 -22.82 -1.53
C GLY A 91 -17.20 -22.53 -0.95
N LYS A 92 -16.77 -21.26 -0.94
CA LYS A 92 -15.51 -20.85 -0.32
C LYS A 92 -15.73 -20.28 1.07
N MET A 93 -14.80 -20.56 1.99
CA MET A 93 -14.77 -20.02 3.32
C MET A 93 -13.89 -18.77 3.34
N GLN A 94 -14.39 -17.67 3.91
CA GLN A 94 -13.66 -16.44 4.11
C GLN A 94 -13.02 -16.45 5.49
N GLY A 95 -11.75 -16.11 5.56
CA GLY A 95 -10.99 -15.95 6.79
C GLY A 95 -10.65 -14.48 7.06
N SER A 96 -9.85 -14.26 8.08
CA SER A 96 -9.43 -12.92 8.46
C SER A 96 -8.43 -12.33 7.47
N GLY A 97 -8.63 -11.07 7.07
CA GLY A 97 -7.74 -10.37 6.15
C GLY A 97 -7.90 -10.78 4.68
N ASP A 98 -9.06 -11.30 4.30
CA ASP A 98 -9.38 -11.62 2.91
C ASP A 98 -9.31 -10.39 1.99
N CYS A 99 -8.87 -10.58 0.76
CA CYS A 99 -8.76 -9.51 -0.22
C CYS A 99 -8.82 -10.03 -1.67
N LEU A 100 -9.15 -9.11 -2.57
CA LEU A 100 -8.97 -9.29 -4.01
C LEU A 100 -7.67 -8.60 -4.42
N THR A 101 -6.70 -9.35 -4.94
CA THR A 101 -5.42 -8.80 -5.40
C THR A 101 -5.44 -8.59 -6.91
N LEU A 102 -5.22 -7.37 -7.37
CA LEU A 102 -4.89 -7.06 -8.76
C LEU A 102 -3.38 -6.93 -8.87
N ALA A 103 -2.76 -7.62 -9.83
CA ALA A 103 -1.32 -7.57 -10.03
C ALA A 103 -0.94 -7.34 -11.49
N PHE A 104 0.14 -6.58 -11.67
CA PHE A 104 0.85 -6.30 -12.91
C PHE A 104 2.19 -7.04 -12.82
N ASP A 105 2.28 -8.18 -13.49
CA ASP A 105 3.46 -9.05 -13.46
C ASP A 105 4.42 -8.65 -14.60
N LEU A 106 5.63 -8.28 -14.21
CA LEU A 106 6.68 -7.75 -15.08
C LEU A 106 7.70 -8.83 -15.43
N PRO A 107 8.43 -8.71 -16.55
CA PRO A 107 9.53 -9.63 -16.89
C PRO A 107 10.54 -9.77 -15.75
N LEU A 108 10.97 -11.00 -15.52
CA LEU A 108 11.94 -11.35 -14.49
C LEU A 108 13.37 -11.11 -14.96
N ASN A 109 14.23 -10.68 -14.04
CA ASN A 109 15.68 -10.58 -14.24
C ASN A 109 16.10 -9.71 -15.45
N VAL A 110 15.32 -8.67 -15.76
CA VAL A 110 15.53 -7.79 -16.91
C VAL A 110 15.63 -6.34 -16.46
N LEU A 111 16.62 -5.61 -16.97
CA LEU A 111 16.66 -4.16 -16.85
C LEU A 111 15.44 -3.58 -17.56
N GLN A 112 14.66 -2.78 -16.86
CA GLN A 112 13.44 -2.21 -17.40
C GLN A 112 12.97 -0.99 -16.65
N THR A 113 12.26 -0.13 -17.36
CA THR A 113 11.50 0.97 -16.79
C THR A 113 10.07 0.88 -17.31
N VAL A 114 9.12 0.83 -16.39
CA VAL A 114 7.68 0.83 -16.69
C VAL A 114 7.04 1.99 -15.95
N ASP A 115 6.30 2.81 -16.68
CA ASP A 115 5.49 3.89 -16.15
C ASP A 115 4.01 3.47 -16.22
N LEU A 116 3.27 3.67 -15.15
CA LEU A 116 1.88 3.28 -14.99
C LEU A 116 1.07 4.42 -14.38
N THR A 117 -0.13 4.67 -14.91
CA THR A 117 -1.04 5.69 -14.38
C THR A 117 -2.50 5.38 -14.70
N GLN A 118 -3.42 6.07 -14.04
CA GLN A 118 -4.87 5.99 -14.26
C GLN A 118 -5.39 4.54 -14.28
N VAL A 119 -4.98 3.75 -13.29
CA VAL A 119 -5.49 2.39 -13.11
C VAL A 119 -6.89 2.47 -12.53
N GLN A 120 -7.87 1.91 -13.24
CA GLN A 120 -9.27 1.85 -12.83
C GLN A 120 -9.81 0.44 -13.04
N LEU A 121 -10.32 -0.17 -11.98
CA LEU A 121 -11.03 -1.44 -11.99
C LEU A 121 -12.48 -1.18 -11.62
N GLU A 122 -13.39 -1.52 -12.50
CA GLU A 122 -14.82 -1.22 -12.35
C GLU A 122 -15.69 -2.42 -12.67
N GLU A 123 -16.89 -2.47 -12.10
CA GLU A 123 -17.89 -3.47 -12.40
C GLU A 123 -18.54 -3.19 -13.76
N GLY A 124 -18.68 -4.20 -14.58
CA GLY A 124 -19.34 -4.09 -15.87
C GLY A 124 -18.42 -4.39 -17.05
N PRO A 125 -19.01 -4.57 -18.26
CA PRO A 125 -18.26 -4.92 -19.47
C PRO A 125 -17.69 -3.72 -20.22
N VAL A 126 -18.00 -2.49 -19.80
CA VAL A 126 -17.64 -1.26 -20.53
C VAL A 126 -16.79 -0.36 -19.64
N SER A 127 -15.68 0.09 -20.17
CA SER A 127 -14.81 1.04 -19.46
C SER A 127 -15.38 2.46 -19.48
N THR A 128 -15.34 3.12 -18.33
CA THR A 128 -15.68 4.54 -18.21
C THR A 128 -14.43 5.44 -18.27
N PRO A 129 -14.58 6.77 -18.42
CA PRO A 129 -13.48 7.69 -18.22
C PRO A 129 -12.89 7.56 -16.81
N PHE A 130 -11.57 7.76 -16.67
CA PHE A 130 -10.91 7.69 -15.37
C PHE A 130 -11.51 8.69 -14.37
N GLU A 131 -11.95 8.19 -13.22
CA GLU A 131 -12.52 8.99 -12.15
C GLU A 131 -11.42 9.75 -11.40
N LEU A 132 -11.44 11.08 -11.51
CA LEU A 132 -10.56 11.95 -10.73
C LEU A 132 -11.26 12.30 -9.41
N ARG A 133 -10.73 11.79 -8.30
CA ARG A 133 -11.21 12.12 -6.96
C ARG A 133 -10.48 13.32 -6.38
N PRO A 134 -11.14 14.14 -5.54
CA PRO A 134 -10.47 15.18 -4.78
C PRO A 134 -9.33 14.62 -3.92
N LEU A 135 -8.20 15.34 -3.86
CA LEU A 135 -7.02 14.89 -3.12
C LEU A 135 -7.31 14.56 -1.66
N ALA A 136 -8.19 15.33 -1.01
CA ALA A 136 -8.58 15.08 0.38
C ALA A 136 -9.27 13.72 0.56
N GLN A 137 -10.10 13.31 -0.39
CA GLN A 137 -10.76 12.01 -0.37
C GLN A 137 -9.76 10.88 -0.59
N GLU A 138 -8.87 11.01 -1.58
CA GLU A 138 -7.80 10.03 -1.81
C GLU A 138 -6.88 9.88 -0.60
N LEU A 139 -6.51 11.01 0.03
CA LEU A 139 -5.68 10.99 1.22
C LEU A 139 -6.35 10.23 2.37
N ALA A 140 -7.64 10.46 2.63
CA ALA A 140 -8.39 9.74 3.66
C ALA A 140 -8.47 8.23 3.37
N LEU A 141 -8.68 7.84 2.11
CA LEU A 141 -8.66 6.44 1.69
C LEU A 141 -7.29 5.79 1.91
N CYS A 142 -6.21 6.50 1.60
CA CYS A 142 -4.85 6.01 1.86
C CYS A 142 -4.55 5.92 3.36
N GLN A 143 -4.98 6.90 4.15
CA GLN A 143 -4.78 6.94 5.61
C GLN A 143 -5.49 5.80 6.34
N ARG A 144 -6.52 5.19 5.76
CA ARG A 144 -7.15 3.98 6.28
C ARG A 144 -6.15 2.80 6.40
N TYR A 145 -5.10 2.79 5.58
CA TYR A 145 -4.08 1.73 5.54
C TYR A 145 -2.73 2.15 6.08
N TYR A 146 -2.35 3.40 5.85
CA TYR A 146 -1.05 3.92 6.24
C TYR A 146 -1.14 5.41 6.62
N GLU A 147 -0.64 5.75 7.78
CA GLU A 147 -0.56 7.13 8.27
C GLU A 147 0.80 7.37 8.90
N LYS A 148 1.33 8.55 8.73
CA LYS A 148 2.58 8.99 9.35
C LYS A 148 2.46 10.42 9.85
N SER A 149 3.17 10.74 10.94
CA SER A 149 3.29 12.10 11.46
C SER A 149 4.30 12.95 10.67
N PHE A 150 5.15 12.32 9.88
CA PHE A 150 6.14 13.02 9.05
C PHE A 150 5.47 13.83 7.94
N ALA A 151 6.04 14.99 7.62
CA ALA A 151 5.55 15.82 6.53
C ALA A 151 5.51 15.05 5.21
N SER A 152 4.61 15.46 4.31
CA SER A 152 4.49 14.88 2.98
C SER A 152 5.84 15.00 2.24
N GLY A 153 6.23 13.93 1.53
CA GLY A 153 7.51 13.88 0.81
C GLY A 153 8.74 13.53 1.65
N LEU A 154 8.67 13.58 2.99
CA LEU A 154 9.78 13.14 3.83
C LEU A 154 9.74 11.64 4.09
N PRO A 155 10.88 10.93 3.98
CA PRO A 155 10.96 9.53 4.34
C PRO A 155 10.77 9.36 5.85
N VAL A 156 10.14 8.25 6.23
CA VAL A 156 10.02 7.84 7.63
C VAL A 156 11.36 7.23 8.06
N LYS A 157 12.08 7.92 8.92
CA LYS A 157 13.36 7.45 9.46
C LYS A 157 13.68 8.13 10.79
N ALA A 158 14.51 7.49 11.61
CA ALA A 158 15.11 8.08 12.82
C ALA A 158 16.12 9.18 12.47
N ASN A 159 16.47 10.00 13.45
CA ASN A 159 17.45 11.09 13.34
C ASN A 159 17.10 12.10 12.23
N ASN A 160 15.82 12.49 12.14
CA ASN A 160 15.33 13.42 11.13
C ASN A 160 15.02 14.83 11.69
N GLY A 161 15.48 15.11 12.90
CA GLY A 161 15.23 16.35 13.62
C GLY A 161 13.84 16.44 14.24
N THR A 162 13.62 17.49 15.03
CA THR A 162 12.38 17.68 15.82
C THR A 162 11.21 18.25 15.01
N ASN A 163 11.44 18.79 13.83
CA ASN A 163 10.40 19.46 13.01
C ASN A 163 9.34 18.50 12.44
N THR A 164 9.55 17.22 12.58
CA THR A 164 8.64 16.16 12.04
C THR A 164 8.05 15.31 13.16
N CYS A 165 8.37 15.60 14.42
CA CYS A 165 7.90 14.79 15.54
C CYS A 165 6.55 15.28 16.09
N ILE A 166 5.82 14.35 16.68
CA ILE A 166 4.72 14.65 17.59
C ILE A 166 5.37 14.86 18.96
N SER A 167 5.12 16.00 19.58
CA SER A 167 5.67 16.33 20.90
C SER A 167 4.55 16.54 21.91
N THR A 168 4.82 16.14 23.15
CA THR A 168 4.00 16.49 24.30
C THR A 168 4.88 17.12 25.37
N PHE A 169 4.34 18.09 26.07
CA PHE A 169 5.00 18.70 27.22
C PHE A 169 4.29 18.23 28.50
N THR A 170 4.97 17.43 29.28
CA THR A 170 4.46 17.00 30.58
C THR A 170 5.44 17.50 31.67
N GLN A 171 4.96 18.32 32.58
CA GLN A 171 5.73 18.74 33.69
C GLN A 171 5.75 17.66 34.78
N VAL A 172 6.89 17.08 35.03
CA VAL A 172 7.09 16.06 36.05
C VAL A 172 7.56 16.75 37.34
N PRO A 173 6.84 16.66 38.47
CA PRO A 173 7.36 17.15 39.75
C PRO A 173 8.66 16.43 40.11
N ALA A 174 9.60 17.15 40.67
CA ALA A 174 10.87 16.58 41.12
C ALA A 174 10.65 15.42 42.11
N GLY A 175 11.33 14.30 41.83
CA GLY A 175 11.20 13.08 42.66
C GLY A 175 10.05 12.15 42.31
N ASN A 176 9.27 12.44 41.26
CA ASN A 176 8.18 11.54 40.81
C ASN A 176 8.68 10.59 39.72
N THR A 177 8.47 9.28 39.93
CA THR A 177 8.79 8.21 38.99
C THR A 177 7.55 7.74 38.22
N GLY A 178 6.49 8.56 38.15
CA GLY A 178 5.24 8.24 37.47
C GLY A 178 5.41 7.98 35.97
N GLN A 179 4.52 7.18 35.42
CA GLN A 179 4.42 6.95 33.97
C GLN A 179 3.67 8.14 33.33
N TYR A 180 4.18 8.59 32.21
CA TYR A 180 3.58 9.67 31.45
C TYR A 180 3.20 9.12 30.07
N GLY A 181 1.99 9.38 29.64
CA GLY A 181 1.46 8.91 28.38
C GLY A 181 0.89 10.06 27.54
N MET A 182 0.89 9.87 26.25
CA MET A 182 0.20 10.71 25.30
C MET A 182 -0.67 9.81 24.42
N THR A 183 -1.93 10.22 24.25
CA THR A 183 -2.82 9.56 23.28
C THR A 183 -2.74 10.29 21.95
N ILE A 184 -2.46 9.55 20.90
CA ILE A 184 -2.45 10.06 19.52
C ILE A 184 -3.58 9.36 18.79
N GLY A 185 -4.59 10.14 18.39
CA GLY A 185 -5.68 9.64 17.56
C GLY A 185 -5.25 9.52 16.09
N PHE A 186 -5.72 8.49 15.41
CA PHE A 186 -5.62 8.41 13.95
C PHE A 186 -6.61 9.37 13.29
N LEU A 187 -6.22 9.97 12.17
CA LEU A 187 -7.07 10.90 11.43
C LEU A 187 -8.29 10.21 10.81
N VAL A 188 -8.16 8.94 10.47
CA VAL A 188 -9.25 8.11 9.94
C VAL A 188 -9.25 6.74 10.60
N GLN A 189 -10.43 6.10 10.65
CA GLN A 189 -10.55 4.74 11.15
C GLN A 189 -9.70 3.77 10.32
N LYS A 190 -8.82 3.01 10.97
CA LYS A 190 -7.98 2.00 10.34
C LYS A 190 -8.80 0.75 9.97
N ARG A 191 -8.37 0.08 8.89
CA ARG A 191 -9.01 -1.18 8.46
C ARG A 191 -8.92 -2.28 9.53
N VAL A 192 -7.74 -2.41 10.13
CA VAL A 192 -7.41 -3.35 11.20
C VAL A 192 -6.55 -2.62 12.22
N GLN A 193 -6.33 -3.20 13.37
CA GLN A 193 -5.39 -2.67 14.35
C GLN A 193 -4.02 -2.46 13.69
N PRO A 194 -3.49 -1.22 13.60
CA PRO A 194 -2.25 -0.94 12.89
C PRO A 194 -1.04 -1.30 13.75
N THR A 195 0.06 -1.66 13.13
CA THR A 195 1.36 -1.66 13.79
C THR A 195 1.91 -0.23 13.83
N VAL A 196 2.21 0.27 15.03
CA VAL A 196 2.78 1.60 15.21
C VAL A 196 4.28 1.48 15.45
N THR A 197 5.07 2.25 14.71
CA THR A 197 6.53 2.34 14.89
C THR A 197 6.89 3.77 15.25
N ALA A 198 7.59 3.95 16.39
CA ALA A 198 8.18 5.23 16.76
C ALA A 198 9.56 5.38 16.09
N TYR A 199 9.95 6.62 15.85
CA TYR A 199 11.26 6.98 15.34
C TYR A 199 11.79 8.12 16.18
N SER A 200 12.97 7.96 16.78
CA SER A 200 13.61 9.03 17.54
C SER A 200 13.98 10.19 16.60
N PRO A 201 13.67 11.45 16.97
CA PRO A 201 14.10 12.61 16.18
C PRO A 201 15.59 12.90 16.29
N ALA A 202 16.27 12.41 17.31
CA ALA A 202 17.62 12.81 17.68
C ALA A 202 18.69 11.73 17.53
N ASP A 203 18.31 10.46 17.48
CA ASP A 203 19.23 9.33 17.29
C ASP A 203 18.62 8.27 16.33
N SER A 204 19.37 7.22 16.08
CA SER A 204 18.95 6.13 15.17
C SER A 204 18.03 5.09 15.82
N SER A 205 17.54 5.33 17.05
CA SER A 205 16.65 4.41 17.75
C SER A 205 15.19 4.52 17.28
N ASN A 206 14.43 3.45 17.46
CA ASN A 206 13.00 3.42 17.26
C ASN A 206 12.25 3.67 18.59
N GLN A 207 12.69 4.64 19.34
CA GLN A 207 12.16 4.96 20.66
C GLN A 207 11.63 6.39 20.75
N VAL A 208 10.82 6.65 21.75
CA VAL A 208 10.41 8.00 22.11
C VAL A 208 11.60 8.75 22.72
N TRP A 209 11.77 10.00 22.37
CA TRP A 209 12.90 10.81 22.82
C TRP A 209 12.49 11.81 23.90
N ASN A 210 13.24 11.86 25.00
CA ASN A 210 13.10 12.90 26.01
C ASN A 210 14.13 14.02 25.74
N GLN A 211 13.63 15.15 25.30
CA GLN A 211 14.49 16.28 24.92
C GLN A 211 15.16 16.96 26.11
N THR A 212 14.53 16.95 27.29
CA THR A 212 15.06 17.59 28.49
C THR A 212 16.35 16.93 28.99
N ILE A 213 16.40 15.62 28.99
CA ILE A 213 17.55 14.83 29.42
C ILE A 213 18.38 14.27 28.27
N SER A 214 18.03 14.60 27.05
CA SER A 214 18.68 14.14 25.80
C SER A 214 18.92 12.63 25.76
N LYS A 215 17.87 11.85 26.06
CA LYS A 215 17.91 10.38 26.09
C LYS A 215 16.67 9.77 25.49
N ALA A 216 16.83 8.58 24.90
CA ALA A 216 15.71 7.74 24.53
C ALA A 216 14.95 7.27 25.76
N CYS A 217 13.62 7.26 25.68
CA CYS A 217 12.76 6.71 26.73
C CYS A 217 12.46 5.27 26.43
N THR A 218 12.56 4.41 27.44
CA THR A 218 11.94 3.09 27.39
C THR A 218 10.43 3.28 27.54
N GLY A 219 9.70 3.08 26.47
CA GLY A 219 8.24 3.23 26.43
C GLY A 219 7.59 2.07 25.75
N THR A 220 6.38 1.73 26.19
CA THR A 220 5.52 0.77 25.51
C THR A 220 4.50 1.54 24.67
N LEU A 221 4.46 1.27 23.37
CA LEU A 221 3.36 1.73 22.52
C LEU A 221 2.17 0.82 22.78
N LEU A 222 1.20 1.30 23.55
CA LEU A 222 -0.07 0.62 23.73
C LEU A 222 -0.98 1.00 22.58
N GLN A 223 -1.45 -0.01 21.87
CA GLN A 223 -2.41 0.12 20.78
C GLN A 223 -3.77 -0.33 21.33
N GLY A 224 -4.72 0.59 21.39
CA GLY A 224 -6.08 0.33 21.80
C GLY A 224 -7.01 0.08 20.62
#